data_7e4e2b5aa17851cad7660a9f29aa39bc
#
_entry.id   7e4e2b5aa17851cad7660a9f29aa39bc
#
_cell.length_a   1.000
_cell.length_b   1.000
_cell.length_c   1.000
_cell.angle_alpha   90.00
_cell.angle_beta   90.00
_cell.angle_gamma   90.00
#
_symmetry.space_group_name_H-M   'P 1'
#
loop_
_entity.id
_entity.type
_entity.pdbx_description
1 polymer ?
#
loop_
_entity_poly.entity_id
_entity_poly.type
_entity_poly.pdbx_seq_one_letter_code
_entity_poly.pdbx_strand_id
1 'polypeptide(L)'
;MDQQLVTRIVEAALLASNQPLSVMQLHALLSNSELPLDEQAPEGSVETALADLQAACAERGVELVELASGWRFQVQADVHPWVARLWTERQTKYTRATLETLALIAYRQPITRGEIEQVRG
;
A
#
# COMPACT_ATOMS: atom_id res chain seq x y z
N MET A 1 5.81 -16.55 -16.74
CA MET A 1 6.28 -15.51 -15.80
C MET A 1 6.77 -16.18 -14.52
N ASP A 2 7.96 -15.88 -14.08
CA ASP A 2 8.49 -16.50 -12.87
C ASP A 2 7.93 -15.83 -11.60
N GLN A 3 8.05 -16.51 -10.47
CA GLN A 3 7.50 -16.02 -9.20
C GLN A 3 8.16 -14.73 -8.74
N GLN A 4 9.46 -14.58 -8.99
CA GLN A 4 10.16 -13.36 -8.59
C GLN A 4 9.61 -12.14 -9.32
N LEU A 5 9.32 -12.27 -10.60
CA LEU A 5 8.72 -11.19 -11.37
C LEU A 5 7.31 -10.89 -10.89
N VAL A 6 6.51 -11.93 -10.60
CA VAL A 6 5.17 -11.74 -10.06
C VAL A 6 5.23 -10.95 -8.75
N THR A 7 6.13 -11.31 -7.85
CA THR A 7 6.30 -10.63 -6.57
C THR A 7 6.67 -9.17 -6.76
N ARG A 8 7.57 -8.88 -7.70
CA ARG A 8 7.98 -7.50 -7.99
C ARG A 8 6.83 -6.67 -8.57
N ILE A 9 6.04 -7.26 -9.45
CA ILE A 9 4.89 -6.57 -10.04
C ILE A 9 3.83 -6.28 -8.98
N VAL A 10 3.52 -7.27 -8.13
CA VAL A 10 2.56 -7.10 -7.05
C VAL A 10 3.02 -5.99 -6.09
N GLU A 11 4.28 -6.01 -5.70
CA GLU A 11 4.85 -4.97 -4.84
C GLU A 11 4.71 -3.58 -5.46
N ALA A 12 5.08 -3.45 -6.73
CA ALA A 12 5.01 -2.16 -7.42
C ALA A 12 3.57 -1.68 -7.59
N ALA A 13 2.64 -2.59 -7.89
CA ALA A 13 1.23 -2.24 -8.03
C ALA A 13 0.64 -1.74 -6.72
N LEU A 14 0.98 -2.39 -5.62
CA LEU A 14 0.50 -1.98 -4.29
C LEU A 14 1.09 -0.62 -3.89
N LEU A 15 2.33 -0.37 -4.22
CA LEU A 15 2.96 0.92 -3.95
C LEU A 15 2.33 2.04 -4.80
N ALA A 16 2.07 1.76 -6.06
CA ALA A 16 1.55 2.75 -6.99
C ALA A 16 0.05 3.04 -6.80
N SER A 17 -0.69 2.10 -6.22
CA SER A 17 -2.12 2.25 -6.03
C SER A 17 -2.45 3.20 -4.88
N ASN A 18 -3.45 4.03 -5.07
CA ASN A 18 -3.97 4.91 -4.03
C ASN A 18 -5.01 4.22 -3.14
N GLN A 19 -5.36 2.99 -3.47
CA GLN A 19 -6.39 2.22 -2.77
C GLN A 19 -5.91 0.80 -2.56
N PRO A 20 -6.42 0.10 -1.54
CA PRO A 20 -6.12 -1.31 -1.40
C PRO A 20 -6.52 -2.10 -2.64
N LEU A 21 -5.75 -3.11 -2.98
CA LEU A 21 -6.01 -3.97 -4.13
C LEU A 21 -6.36 -5.37 -3.66
N SER A 22 -7.45 -5.91 -4.19
CA SER A 22 -7.85 -7.28 -3.89
C SER A 22 -6.98 -8.27 -4.67
N VAL A 23 -7.00 -9.53 -4.24
CA VAL A 23 -6.33 -10.61 -4.97
C VAL A 23 -6.86 -10.70 -6.40
N MET A 24 -8.17 -10.54 -6.58
CA MET A 24 -8.78 -10.56 -7.90
C MET A 24 -8.25 -9.44 -8.81
N GLN A 25 -8.09 -8.24 -8.26
CA GLN A 25 -7.54 -7.12 -9.03
C GLN A 25 -6.09 -7.36 -9.42
N LEU A 26 -5.30 -7.94 -8.52
CA LEU A 26 -3.92 -8.28 -8.81
C LEU A 26 -3.83 -9.40 -9.85
N HIS A 27 -4.69 -10.40 -9.76
CA HIS A 27 -4.78 -11.44 -10.78
C HIS A 27 -5.15 -10.86 -12.14
N ALA A 28 -6.13 -9.98 -12.19
CA ALA A 28 -6.55 -9.34 -13.44
C ALA A 28 -5.41 -8.54 -14.07
N LEU A 29 -4.60 -7.90 -13.25
CA LEU A 29 -3.44 -7.15 -13.73
C LEU A 29 -2.41 -8.05 -14.40
N LEU A 30 -2.22 -9.25 -13.87
CA LEU A 30 -1.20 -10.20 -14.31
C LEU A 30 -1.70 -11.20 -15.34
N SER A 31 -3.01 -11.32 -15.51
CA SER A 31 -3.62 -12.30 -16.39
C SER A 31 -4.25 -11.60 -17.59
N ASN A 32 -3.48 -11.48 -18.65
CA ASN A 32 -3.97 -10.93 -19.89
C ASN A 32 -4.20 -12.07 -20.87
N SER A 33 -5.44 -12.26 -21.32
CA SER A 33 -5.81 -13.33 -22.24
C SER A 33 -5.11 -13.25 -23.60
N GLU A 34 -4.56 -12.08 -23.93
CA GLU A 34 -3.82 -11.87 -25.17
C GLU A 34 -2.36 -12.31 -25.07
N LEU A 35 -1.87 -12.56 -23.85
CA LEU A 35 -0.49 -13.00 -23.65
C LEU A 35 -0.39 -14.52 -23.75
N PRO A 36 0.74 -15.04 -24.28
CA PRO A 36 1.02 -16.48 -24.22
C PRO A 36 0.98 -17.00 -22.79
N LEU A 37 0.66 -18.29 -22.63
CA LEU A 37 0.55 -18.90 -21.31
C LEU A 37 1.82 -18.80 -20.48
N ASP A 38 2.98 -18.87 -21.12
CA ASP A 38 4.26 -18.77 -20.44
C ASP A 38 4.59 -17.35 -19.98
N GLU A 39 3.86 -16.36 -20.47
CA GLU A 39 3.99 -14.96 -20.03
C GLU A 39 2.93 -14.56 -19.01
N GLN A 40 2.02 -15.47 -18.67
CA GLN A 40 1.01 -15.24 -17.66
C GLN A 40 1.49 -15.69 -16.29
N ALA A 41 0.94 -15.09 -15.24
CA ALA A 41 1.25 -15.49 -13.88
C ALA A 41 0.65 -16.87 -13.58
N PRO A 42 1.43 -17.79 -13.00
CA PRO A 42 0.90 -19.09 -12.61
C PRO A 42 -0.22 -18.96 -11.57
N GLU A 43 -1.09 -19.96 -11.52
CA GLU A 43 -2.15 -20.03 -10.51
C GLU A 43 -1.53 -20.02 -9.11
N GLY A 44 -2.10 -19.25 -8.22
CA GLY A 44 -1.62 -19.14 -6.85
C GLY A 44 -0.39 -18.25 -6.68
N SER A 45 0.15 -17.69 -7.76
CA SER A 45 1.37 -16.87 -7.70
C SER A 45 1.17 -15.55 -6.99
N VAL A 46 -0.04 -14.96 -7.07
CA VAL A 46 -0.35 -13.70 -6.39
C VAL A 46 -0.39 -13.93 -4.88
N GLU A 47 -1.03 -14.98 -4.43
CA GLU A 47 -1.12 -15.33 -3.01
C GLU A 47 0.28 -15.60 -2.44
N THR A 48 1.12 -16.32 -3.20
CA THR A 48 2.51 -16.56 -2.82
C THR A 48 3.29 -15.25 -2.74
N ALA A 49 3.10 -14.35 -3.71
CA ALA A 49 3.77 -13.06 -3.73
C ALA A 49 3.39 -12.23 -2.50
N LEU A 50 2.10 -12.20 -2.14
CA LEU A 50 1.64 -11.47 -0.97
C LEU A 50 2.24 -12.02 0.32
N ALA A 51 2.30 -13.33 0.45
CA ALA A 51 2.91 -13.98 1.62
C ALA A 51 4.41 -13.67 1.71
N ASP A 52 5.11 -13.72 0.60
CA ASP A 52 6.54 -13.42 0.54
C ASP A 52 6.83 -11.97 0.88
N LEU A 53 6.02 -11.04 0.36
CA LEU A 53 6.15 -9.62 0.66
C LEU A 53 5.86 -9.34 2.13
N GLN A 54 4.84 -9.96 2.69
CA GLN A 54 4.48 -9.80 4.08
C GLN A 54 5.64 -10.25 4.99
N ALA A 55 6.23 -11.39 4.69
CA ALA A 55 7.37 -11.90 5.44
C ALA A 55 8.60 -11.00 5.28
N ALA A 56 8.84 -10.49 4.08
CA ALA A 56 10.00 -9.63 3.80
C ALA A 56 9.92 -8.29 4.53
N CYS A 57 8.73 -7.84 4.91
CA CYS A 57 8.55 -6.57 5.62
C CYS A 57 8.76 -6.66 7.12
N ALA A 58 9.00 -7.85 7.68
CA ALA A 58 9.03 -8.08 9.13
C ALA A 58 9.98 -7.15 9.88
N GLU A 59 11.12 -6.80 9.27
CA GLU A 59 12.14 -5.94 9.90
C GLU A 59 12.30 -4.60 9.16
N ARG A 60 11.31 -4.25 8.36
CA ARG A 60 11.34 -3.00 7.58
C ARG A 60 10.42 -1.95 8.20
N GLY A 61 10.48 -0.74 7.65
CA GLY A 61 9.62 0.37 8.10
C GLY A 61 8.19 0.29 7.64
N VAL A 62 7.88 -0.61 6.72
CA VAL A 62 6.54 -0.81 6.19
C VAL A 62 6.07 -2.24 6.44
N GLU A 63 4.77 -2.44 6.42
CA GLU A 63 4.18 -3.77 6.50
C GLU A 63 3.09 -3.92 5.45
N LEU A 64 2.83 -5.15 5.04
CA LEU A 64 1.76 -5.47 4.11
C LEU A 64 0.59 -6.05 4.90
N VAL A 65 -0.58 -5.43 4.78
CA VAL A 65 -1.76 -5.84 5.54
C VAL A 65 -2.93 -6.11 4.61
N GLU A 66 -3.77 -7.03 5.04
CA GLU A 66 -5.03 -7.33 4.37
C GLU A 66 -6.17 -6.63 5.08
N LEU A 67 -6.96 -5.91 4.28
CA LEU A 67 -8.16 -5.24 4.74
C LEU A 67 -9.37 -5.84 4.02
N ALA A 68 -10.57 -5.49 4.45
CA ALA A 68 -11.79 -5.93 3.78
C ALA A 68 -11.79 -5.55 2.29
N SER A 69 -11.22 -4.42 1.94
CA SER A 69 -11.17 -3.92 0.55
C SER A 69 -9.97 -4.42 -0.25
N GLY A 70 -9.02 -5.09 0.37
CA GLY A 70 -7.83 -5.61 -0.30
C GLY A 70 -6.56 -5.43 0.49
N TRP A 71 -5.43 -5.57 -0.18
CA TRP A 71 -4.10 -5.49 0.41
C TRP A 71 -3.50 -4.10 0.20
N ARG A 72 -2.73 -3.66 1.17
CA ARG A 72 -1.98 -2.40 1.06
C ARG A 72 -0.75 -2.41 1.95
N PHE A 73 0.23 -1.57 1.59
CA PHE A 73 1.35 -1.28 2.49
C PHE A 73 0.96 -0.19 3.48
N GLN A 74 1.48 -0.30 4.69
CA GLN A 74 1.34 0.75 5.70
C GLN A 74 2.61 0.85 6.53
N VAL A 75 2.76 1.95 7.25
CA VAL A 75 3.92 2.18 8.11
C VAL A 75 3.83 1.25 9.33
N GLN A 76 4.97 0.63 9.69
CA GLN A 76 5.07 -0.17 10.90
C GLN A 76 4.83 0.69 12.13
N ALA A 77 4.11 0.14 13.11
CA ALA A 77 3.73 0.88 14.32
C ALA A 77 4.94 1.39 15.09
N ASP A 78 6.02 0.62 15.12
CA ASP A 78 7.22 0.96 15.88
C ASP A 78 7.97 2.18 15.33
N VAL A 79 7.85 2.45 14.03
CA VAL A 79 8.50 3.60 13.40
C VAL A 79 7.53 4.74 13.11
N HIS A 80 6.25 4.51 13.34
CA HIS A 80 5.20 5.49 13.06
C HIS A 80 5.43 6.86 13.73
N PRO A 81 5.89 6.95 15.00
CA PRO A 81 6.13 8.24 15.62
C PRO A 81 7.11 9.13 14.86
N TRP A 82 8.12 8.55 14.24
CA TRP A 82 9.07 9.31 13.43
C TRP A 82 8.46 9.77 12.12
N VAL A 83 7.70 8.90 11.47
CA VAL A 83 7.06 9.22 10.20
C VAL A 83 6.02 10.32 10.37
N ALA A 84 5.29 10.31 11.48
CA ALA A 84 4.30 11.34 11.78
C ALA A 84 4.91 12.74 11.83
N ARG A 85 6.19 12.86 12.14
CA ARG A 85 6.90 14.14 12.18
C ARG A 85 7.00 14.82 10.81
N LEU A 86 6.84 14.06 9.74
CA LEU A 86 6.79 14.65 8.40
C LEU A 86 5.69 15.70 8.28
N TRP A 87 4.58 15.47 8.96
CA TRP A 87 3.45 16.39 8.95
C TRP A 87 3.55 17.42 10.05
N THR A 88 4.07 17.04 11.22
CA THR A 88 4.21 17.99 12.33
C THR A 88 5.23 19.09 12.05
N GLU A 89 6.28 18.81 11.28
CA GLU A 89 7.27 19.82 10.89
C GLU A 89 6.70 20.95 10.03
N ARG A 90 5.50 20.73 9.47
CA ARG A 90 4.80 21.74 8.66
C ARG A 90 3.76 22.52 9.45
N GLN A 91 3.62 22.29 10.73
CA GLN A 91 2.56 22.89 11.54
C GLN A 91 2.56 24.40 11.52
N THR A 92 3.74 25.02 11.53
CA THR A 92 3.86 26.48 11.53
C THR A 92 3.32 27.12 10.26
N LYS A 93 3.10 26.34 9.21
CA LYS A 93 2.66 26.85 7.91
C LYS A 93 1.17 26.61 7.65
N TYR A 94 0.45 26.01 8.59
CA TYR A 94 -0.92 25.56 8.34
C TYR A 94 -1.88 26.10 9.37
N THR A 95 -3.16 26.20 8.97
CA THR A 95 -4.23 26.56 9.86
C THR A 95 -4.50 25.42 10.85
N ARG A 96 -5.26 25.74 11.91
CA ARG A 96 -5.62 24.74 12.91
C ARG A 96 -6.38 23.56 12.30
N ALA A 97 -7.31 23.82 11.37
CA ALA A 97 -8.05 22.76 10.70
C ALA A 97 -7.12 21.82 9.94
N THR A 98 -6.10 22.40 9.28
CA THR A 98 -5.10 21.60 8.56
C THR A 98 -4.27 20.76 9.53
N LEU A 99 -3.93 21.30 10.70
CA LEU A 99 -3.21 20.54 11.71
C LEU A 99 -4.00 19.35 12.21
N GLU A 100 -5.30 19.52 12.41
CA GLU A 100 -6.18 18.41 12.79
C GLU A 100 -6.22 17.33 11.71
N THR A 101 -6.25 17.74 10.45
CA THR A 101 -6.20 16.82 9.31
C THR A 101 -4.89 16.03 9.30
N LEU A 102 -3.77 16.72 9.55
CA LEU A 102 -2.45 16.06 9.59
C LEU A 102 -2.38 15.06 10.74
N ALA A 103 -2.98 15.35 11.88
CA ALA A 103 -3.03 14.43 13.00
C ALA A 103 -3.80 13.16 12.62
N LEU A 104 -4.92 13.30 11.89
CA LEU A 104 -5.66 12.15 11.38
C LEU A 104 -4.84 11.33 10.40
N ILE A 105 -4.06 11.97 9.53
CA ILE A 105 -3.16 11.27 8.62
C ILE A 105 -2.17 10.42 9.41
N ALA A 106 -1.60 10.96 10.46
CA ALA A 106 -0.63 10.25 11.29
C ALA A 106 -1.22 8.97 11.91
N TYR A 107 -2.50 8.98 12.26
CA TYR A 107 -3.18 7.83 12.84
C TYR A 107 -3.71 6.84 11.82
N ARG A 108 -4.11 7.32 10.66
CA ARG A 108 -4.83 6.52 9.66
C ARG A 108 -3.98 6.22 8.43
N GLN A 109 -2.72 6.09 8.59
CA GLN A 109 -1.82 5.73 7.51
C GLN A 109 -2.17 4.38 6.88
N PRO A 110 -2.04 4.24 5.56
CA PRO A 110 -1.85 5.30 4.57
C PRO A 110 -3.17 5.99 4.22
N ILE A 111 -3.11 7.30 4.01
CA ILE A 111 -4.26 8.10 3.59
C ILE A 111 -3.95 8.72 2.23
N THR A 112 -4.89 8.63 1.30
CA THR A 112 -4.73 9.26 0.00
C THR A 112 -4.98 10.77 0.11
N ARG A 113 -4.53 11.51 -0.91
CA ARG A 113 -4.77 12.95 -0.95
C ARG A 113 -6.27 13.28 -0.97
N GLY A 114 -7.07 12.48 -1.65
CA GLY A 114 -8.51 12.66 -1.67
C GLY A 114 -9.15 12.50 -0.30
N GLU A 115 -8.69 11.53 0.50
CA GLU A 115 -9.17 11.34 1.86
C GLU A 115 -8.80 12.51 2.76
N ILE A 116 -7.62 13.10 2.55
CA ILE A 116 -7.20 14.29 3.29
C ILE A 116 -8.17 15.45 3.03
N GLU A 117 -8.53 15.66 1.78
CA GLU A 117 -9.47 16.71 1.40
C GLU A 117 -10.84 16.49 2.01
N GLN A 118 -11.33 15.25 2.04
CA GLN A 118 -12.61 14.91 2.65
C GLN A 118 -12.62 15.18 4.15
N VAL A 119 -11.56 14.79 4.84
CA VAL A 119 -11.45 15.01 6.28
C VAL A 119 -11.44 16.50 6.59
N ARG A 120 -10.77 17.27 5.77
CA ARG A 120 -10.63 18.71 5.97
C ARG A 120 -11.89 19.48 5.59
N GLY A 121 -12.56 19.01 4.55
CA GLY A 121 -13.76 19.64 4.02
C GLY A 121 -14.90 19.61 4.99
#